data_7b355e662adade68d49b2223254a7f1a
#
_entry.id   7b355e662adade68d49b2223254a7f1a
#
_cell.length_a   1.000
_cell.length_b   1.000
_cell.length_c   1.000
_cell.angle_alpha   90.00
_cell.angle_beta   90.00
_cell.angle_gamma   90.00
#
_symmetry.space_group_name_H-M   'P 1'
#
loop_
_entity.id
_entity.type
_entity.pdbx_description
1 polymer ?
#
loop_
_entity_poly.entity_id
_entity_poly.type
_entity_poly.pdbx_seq_one_letter_code
_entity_poly.pdbx_strand_id
1 'polypeptide(L)'
;MIRIILADDHEMLRTGLKGLLEKESDFKVVAQAKDGEDLLEKLSSTKVDCVVMDLSMPNMDGLGALKEIRKKFPKVRCLVLTMQKDAEHFKHAMASGACGYILKDSAFDQLVMAIKMVMKGKNFISPAISNLIAEQYVRSMDQEGDTPSLEILTSREKEILRRIADGKANKNIAAALKISIRTVETHRSHLIQKLGLKTPASLVKYAISKGLI
;
A
#
# COMPACT_ATOMS: atom_id res chain seq x y z
N MET A 1 -3.16 30.05 9.13
CA MET A 1 -3.11 29.98 7.64
C MET A 1 -2.24 28.78 7.26
N ILE A 2 -2.80 27.81 6.55
CA ILE A 2 -2.15 26.57 6.10
C ILE A 2 -1.50 26.84 4.74
N ARG A 3 -0.19 26.62 4.64
CA ARG A 3 0.60 26.82 3.42
C ARG A 3 0.67 25.53 2.64
N ILE A 4 0.22 25.56 1.39
CA ILE A 4 0.02 24.38 0.57
C ILE A 4 0.91 24.46 -0.68
N ILE A 5 1.56 23.35 -1.04
CA ILE A 5 2.10 23.15 -2.40
C ILE A 5 1.18 22.15 -3.13
N LEU A 6 0.88 22.47 -4.38
CA LEU A 6 0.22 21.58 -5.33
C LEU A 6 1.26 21.00 -6.28
N ALA A 7 1.32 19.66 -6.40
CA ALA A 7 2.23 18.96 -7.30
C ALA A 7 1.44 18.01 -8.21
N ASP A 8 1.41 18.32 -9.51
CA ASP A 8 0.70 17.54 -10.53
C ASP A 8 1.28 17.95 -11.89
N ASP A 9 1.40 17.07 -12.85
CA ASP A 9 1.88 17.41 -14.19
C ASP A 9 0.81 18.12 -15.05
N HIS A 10 -0.48 18.03 -14.63
CA HIS A 10 -1.61 18.66 -15.31
C HIS A 10 -1.83 20.12 -14.84
N GLU A 11 -1.36 21.10 -15.61
CA GLU A 11 -1.43 22.53 -15.29
C GLU A 11 -2.87 23.03 -15.05
N MET A 12 -3.82 22.60 -15.87
CA MET A 12 -5.23 23.00 -15.73
C MET A 12 -5.83 22.55 -14.40
N LEU A 13 -5.51 21.33 -13.97
CA LEU A 13 -5.96 20.81 -12.69
C LEU A 13 -5.34 21.59 -11.53
N ARG A 14 -4.04 21.85 -11.57
CA ARG A 14 -3.36 22.67 -10.54
C ARG A 14 -3.99 24.04 -10.41
N THR A 15 -4.27 24.70 -11.54
CA THR A 15 -4.93 26.02 -11.56
C THR A 15 -6.32 25.96 -10.96
N GLY A 16 -7.13 24.97 -11.32
CA GLY A 16 -8.46 24.75 -10.76
C GLY A 16 -8.45 24.50 -9.24
N LEU A 17 -7.54 23.63 -8.78
CA LEU A 17 -7.37 23.32 -7.37
C LEU A 17 -6.86 24.52 -6.56
N LYS A 18 -5.94 25.31 -7.13
CA LYS A 18 -5.50 26.56 -6.52
C LYS A 18 -6.68 27.51 -6.31
N GLY A 19 -7.49 27.75 -7.37
CA GLY A 19 -8.67 28.59 -7.27
C GLY A 19 -9.72 28.10 -6.26
N LEU A 20 -9.86 26.78 -6.08
CA LEU A 20 -10.69 26.19 -5.05
C LEU A 20 -10.15 26.48 -3.64
N LEU A 21 -8.88 26.20 -3.43
CA LEU A 21 -8.25 26.30 -2.11
C LEU A 21 -8.13 27.75 -1.63
N GLU A 22 -7.89 28.70 -2.54
CA GLU A 22 -7.77 30.13 -2.21
C GLU A 22 -9.12 30.81 -1.88
N LYS A 23 -10.26 30.11 -2.05
CA LYS A 23 -11.56 30.56 -1.50
C LYS A 23 -11.65 30.39 0.02
N GLU A 24 -10.84 29.51 0.59
CA GLU A 24 -10.76 29.31 2.04
C GLU A 24 -9.76 30.31 2.65
N SER A 25 -10.20 31.17 3.52
CA SER A 25 -9.37 32.20 4.15
C SER A 25 -8.16 31.64 4.94
N ASP A 26 -8.27 30.39 5.38
CA ASP A 26 -7.25 29.71 6.16
C ASP A 26 -6.18 29.03 5.29
N PHE A 27 -6.33 29.03 3.97
CA PHE A 27 -5.43 28.34 3.05
C PHE A 27 -4.66 29.33 2.17
N LYS A 28 -3.42 28.97 1.85
CA LYS A 28 -2.59 29.69 0.88
C LYS A 28 -1.79 28.70 0.06
N VAL A 29 -1.97 28.71 -1.24
CA VAL A 29 -1.10 27.97 -2.17
C VAL A 29 0.19 28.77 -2.37
N VAL A 30 1.27 28.32 -1.76
CA VAL A 30 2.56 29.04 -1.73
C VAL A 30 3.45 28.70 -2.90
N ALA A 31 3.25 27.51 -3.51
CA ALA A 31 3.97 27.10 -4.73
C ALA A 31 3.16 26.02 -5.48
N GLN A 32 3.54 25.82 -6.75
CA GLN A 32 3.05 24.75 -7.61
C GLN A 32 4.25 24.01 -8.21
N ALA A 33 4.22 22.68 -8.25
CA ALA A 33 5.25 21.83 -8.81
C ALA A 33 4.69 20.98 -9.95
N LYS A 34 5.50 20.71 -10.97
CA LYS A 34 5.11 19.90 -12.13
C LYS A 34 5.54 18.44 -12.04
N ASP A 35 6.46 18.15 -11.12
CA ASP A 35 6.99 16.81 -10.85
C ASP A 35 7.58 16.72 -9.42
N GLY A 36 8.07 15.54 -9.06
CA GLY A 36 8.61 15.29 -7.72
C GLY A 36 9.93 16.02 -7.43
N GLU A 37 10.78 16.24 -8.44
CA GLU A 37 12.05 16.98 -8.28
C GLU A 37 11.78 18.45 -8.01
N ASP A 38 10.93 19.09 -8.82
CA ASP A 38 10.47 20.46 -8.67
C ASP A 38 9.78 20.67 -7.31
N LEU A 39 9.01 19.65 -6.85
CA LEU A 39 8.38 19.68 -5.53
C LEU A 39 9.43 19.73 -4.39
N LEU A 40 10.46 18.89 -4.44
CA LEU A 40 11.51 18.84 -3.41
C LEU A 40 12.35 20.13 -3.38
N GLU A 41 12.62 20.73 -4.53
CA GLU A 41 13.30 22.03 -4.64
C GLU A 41 12.49 23.13 -3.94
N LYS A 42 11.18 23.21 -4.23
CA LYS A 42 10.27 24.20 -3.60
C LYS A 42 10.09 23.98 -2.11
N LEU A 43 10.06 22.72 -1.65
CA LEU A 43 10.02 22.40 -0.22
C LEU A 43 11.28 22.86 0.52
N SER A 44 12.43 22.87 -0.15
CA SER A 44 13.70 23.31 0.43
C SER A 44 13.78 24.83 0.63
N SER A 45 13.08 25.59 -0.19
CA SER A 45 13.12 27.06 -0.22
C SER A 45 11.89 27.75 0.41
N THR A 46 10.81 26.99 0.65
CA THR A 46 9.51 27.55 1.08
C THR A 46 9.00 26.84 2.34
N LYS A 47 8.46 27.63 3.29
CA LYS A 47 7.76 27.06 4.45
C LYS A 47 6.41 26.48 4.01
N VAL A 48 6.21 25.19 4.24
CA VAL A 48 5.03 24.42 3.80
C VAL A 48 4.49 23.59 4.95
N ASP A 49 3.19 23.53 5.06
CA ASP A 49 2.48 22.75 6.07
C ASP A 49 1.86 21.47 5.44
N CYS A 50 1.38 21.60 4.20
CA CYS A 50 0.71 20.51 3.48
C CYS A 50 1.15 20.46 2.00
N VAL A 51 1.35 19.26 1.49
CA VAL A 51 1.53 18.98 0.07
C VAL A 51 0.33 18.20 -0.43
N VAL A 52 -0.26 18.64 -1.55
CA VAL A 52 -1.25 17.87 -2.31
C VAL A 52 -0.56 17.46 -3.61
N MET A 53 -0.44 16.16 -3.86
CA MET A 53 0.40 15.67 -4.95
C MET A 53 -0.20 14.47 -5.68
N ASP A 54 0.02 14.44 -7.00
CA ASP A 54 -0.27 13.22 -7.77
C ASP A 54 0.83 12.16 -7.57
N LEU A 55 0.45 10.89 -7.80
CA LEU A 55 1.41 9.78 -7.86
C LEU A 55 2.06 9.66 -9.23
N SER A 56 1.33 9.96 -10.29
CA SER A 56 1.77 9.80 -11.68
C SER A 56 2.36 11.10 -12.21
N MET A 57 3.60 11.38 -11.87
CA MET A 57 4.34 12.55 -12.37
C MET A 57 5.60 12.10 -13.14
N PRO A 58 6.06 12.90 -14.13
CA PRO A 58 7.31 12.62 -14.84
C PRO A 58 8.54 12.81 -13.95
N ASN A 59 9.71 12.38 -14.41
CA ASN A 59 11.01 12.48 -13.74
C ASN A 59 11.04 11.72 -12.39
N MET A 60 10.53 12.32 -11.35
CA MET A 60 10.31 11.67 -10.05
C MET A 60 8.82 11.52 -9.80
N ASP A 61 8.38 10.26 -9.61
CA ASP A 61 7.00 9.93 -9.27
C ASP A 61 6.61 10.34 -7.84
N GLY A 62 5.31 10.35 -7.57
CA GLY A 62 4.80 10.75 -6.25
C GLY A 62 5.22 9.82 -5.12
N LEU A 63 5.42 8.53 -5.36
CA LEU A 63 5.88 7.59 -4.32
C LEU A 63 7.34 7.86 -3.94
N GLY A 64 8.19 8.14 -4.92
CA GLY A 64 9.57 8.58 -4.70
C GLY A 64 9.64 9.89 -3.92
N ALA A 65 8.84 10.87 -4.34
CA ALA A 65 8.75 12.16 -3.64
C ALA A 65 8.25 12.02 -2.20
N LEU A 66 7.23 11.20 -1.93
CA LEU A 66 6.72 10.92 -0.58
C LEU A 66 7.80 10.38 0.36
N LYS A 67 8.62 9.42 -0.11
CA LYS A 67 9.72 8.84 0.67
C LYS A 67 10.76 9.89 1.05
N GLU A 68 11.13 10.75 0.10
CA GLU A 68 12.07 11.84 0.32
C GLU A 68 11.49 12.91 1.26
N ILE A 69 10.21 13.28 1.11
CA ILE A 69 9.53 14.24 1.99
C ILE A 69 9.48 13.68 3.42
N ARG A 70 9.09 12.43 3.60
CA ARG A 70 9.04 11.81 4.92
C ARG A 70 10.41 11.86 5.62
N LYS A 71 11.50 11.69 4.88
CA LYS A 71 12.87 11.70 5.39
C LYS A 71 13.36 13.10 5.70
N LYS A 72 13.16 14.05 4.78
CA LYS A 72 13.76 15.40 4.86
C LYS A 72 12.84 16.43 5.52
N PHE A 73 11.51 16.25 5.39
CA PHE A 73 10.49 17.20 5.85
C PHE A 73 9.39 16.51 6.69
N PRO A 74 9.72 15.83 7.80
CA PRO A 74 8.78 14.94 8.53
C PRO A 74 7.57 15.66 9.13
N LYS A 75 7.59 16.99 9.19
CA LYS A 75 6.46 17.82 9.68
C LYS A 75 5.46 18.17 8.59
N VAL A 76 5.82 18.01 7.32
CA VAL A 76 4.95 18.30 6.19
C VAL A 76 3.92 17.18 6.03
N ARG A 77 2.64 17.54 5.95
CA ARG A 77 1.56 16.59 5.71
C ARG A 77 1.38 16.38 4.21
N CYS A 78 1.34 15.13 3.77
CA CYS A 78 1.20 14.80 2.36
C CYS A 78 -0.17 14.17 2.09
N LEU A 79 -0.95 14.79 1.19
CA LEU A 79 -2.18 14.26 0.61
C LEU A 79 -1.91 13.79 -0.81
N VAL A 80 -2.21 12.56 -1.10
CA VAL A 80 -2.20 12.01 -2.46
C VAL A 80 -3.51 12.34 -3.15
N LEU A 81 -3.41 12.85 -4.37
CA LEU A 81 -4.52 13.14 -5.27
C LEU A 81 -4.25 12.42 -6.59
N THR A 82 -5.00 11.37 -6.92
CA THR A 82 -4.66 10.47 -8.03
C THR A 82 -5.87 9.89 -8.75
N MET A 83 -5.66 9.40 -9.97
CA MET A 83 -6.66 8.61 -10.72
C MET A 83 -6.64 7.12 -10.34
N GLN A 84 -5.64 6.65 -9.59
CA GLN A 84 -5.46 5.23 -9.23
C GLN A 84 -6.52 4.79 -8.21
N LYS A 85 -7.41 3.88 -8.62
CA LYS A 85 -8.53 3.37 -7.81
C LYS A 85 -8.28 1.94 -7.30
N ASP A 86 -7.07 1.62 -6.89
CA ASP A 86 -6.72 0.29 -6.42
C ASP A 86 -6.04 0.31 -5.05
N ALA A 87 -6.16 -0.80 -4.34
CA ALA A 87 -5.64 -0.91 -2.98
C ALA A 87 -4.12 -1.06 -2.91
N GLU A 88 -3.45 -1.43 -3.99
CA GLU A 88 -2.00 -1.58 -4.01
C GLU A 88 -1.32 -0.22 -4.00
N HIS A 89 -1.73 0.68 -4.90
CA HIS A 89 -1.25 2.07 -4.91
C HIS A 89 -1.58 2.78 -3.59
N PHE A 90 -2.79 2.58 -3.06
CA PHE A 90 -3.16 3.10 -1.74
C PHE A 90 -2.21 2.62 -0.64
N LYS A 91 -1.96 1.31 -0.54
CA LYS A 91 -1.06 0.73 0.47
C LYS A 91 0.36 1.30 0.34
N HIS A 92 0.89 1.38 -0.87
CA HIS A 92 2.22 1.93 -1.13
C HIS A 92 2.32 3.41 -0.75
N ALA A 93 1.30 4.22 -1.07
CA ALA A 93 1.27 5.64 -0.72
C ALA A 93 1.26 5.84 0.81
N MET A 94 0.37 5.13 1.53
CA MET A 94 0.29 5.23 2.99
C MET A 94 1.58 4.74 3.67
N ALA A 95 2.15 3.63 3.21
CA ALA A 95 3.43 3.12 3.71
C ALA A 95 4.60 4.08 3.45
N SER A 96 4.54 4.85 2.36
CA SER A 96 5.53 5.87 2.00
C SER A 96 5.38 7.18 2.78
N GLY A 97 4.29 7.35 3.56
CA GLY A 97 4.10 8.50 4.44
C GLY A 97 2.97 9.46 4.04
N ALA A 98 2.09 9.07 3.11
CA ALA A 98 0.88 9.83 2.86
C ALA A 98 -0.02 9.87 4.10
N CYS A 99 -0.61 11.03 4.36
CA CYS A 99 -1.61 11.23 5.43
C CYS A 99 -3.04 11.18 4.88
N GLY A 100 -3.20 11.12 3.56
CA GLY A 100 -4.50 10.96 2.93
C GLY A 100 -4.40 10.56 1.48
N TYR A 101 -5.51 10.04 0.96
CA TYR A 101 -5.63 9.52 -0.39
C TYR A 101 -6.99 9.91 -0.97
N ILE A 102 -6.96 10.72 -2.01
CA ILE A 102 -8.13 11.30 -2.67
C ILE A 102 -8.10 10.93 -4.14
N LEU A 103 -9.25 10.57 -4.69
CA LEU A 103 -9.38 10.41 -6.13
C LEU A 103 -9.60 11.75 -6.81
N LYS A 104 -8.95 11.96 -7.96
CA LYS A 104 -9.08 13.21 -8.75
C LYS A 104 -10.53 13.50 -9.14
N ASP A 105 -11.37 12.47 -9.35
CA ASP A 105 -12.79 12.62 -9.67
C ASP A 105 -13.60 13.32 -8.57
N SER A 106 -13.16 13.21 -7.31
CA SER A 106 -13.83 13.79 -6.14
C SER A 106 -13.03 14.91 -5.46
N ALA A 107 -11.98 15.40 -6.12
CA ALA A 107 -11.05 16.37 -5.53
C ALA A 107 -11.75 17.66 -5.09
N PHE A 108 -12.61 18.22 -5.96
CA PHE A 108 -13.28 19.50 -5.69
C PHE A 108 -14.21 19.46 -4.48
N ASP A 109 -14.82 18.30 -4.19
CA ASP A 109 -15.74 18.13 -3.07
C ASP A 109 -15.05 17.79 -1.76
N GLN A 110 -13.87 17.12 -1.82
CA GLN A 110 -13.27 16.50 -0.66
C GLN A 110 -11.97 17.17 -0.18
N LEU A 111 -11.27 17.90 -1.06
CA LEU A 111 -9.91 18.36 -0.81
C LEU A 111 -9.81 19.30 0.41
N VAL A 112 -10.72 20.28 0.53
CA VAL A 112 -10.74 21.22 1.65
C VAL A 112 -10.89 20.48 2.98
N MET A 113 -11.86 19.55 3.05
CA MET A 113 -12.09 18.74 4.25
C MET A 113 -10.88 17.87 4.57
N ALA A 114 -10.29 17.24 3.56
CA ALA A 114 -9.14 16.36 3.72
C ALA A 114 -7.93 17.13 4.29
N ILE A 115 -7.61 18.31 3.76
CA ILE A 115 -6.54 19.16 4.27
C ILE A 115 -6.81 19.52 5.75
N LYS A 116 -8.03 19.98 6.08
CA LYS A 116 -8.40 20.30 7.46
C LYS A 116 -8.23 19.09 8.41
N MET A 117 -8.51 17.87 7.94
CA MET A 117 -8.35 16.65 8.73
C MET A 117 -6.89 16.26 8.94
N VAL A 118 -6.08 16.25 7.88
CA VAL A 118 -4.66 15.86 8.01
C VAL A 118 -3.85 16.86 8.82
N MET A 119 -4.21 18.15 8.76
CA MET A 119 -3.60 19.17 9.60
C MET A 119 -3.93 19.02 11.10
N LYS A 120 -5.03 18.33 11.42
CA LYS A 120 -5.38 17.92 12.80
C LYS A 120 -4.75 16.57 13.20
N GLY A 121 -3.87 16.01 12.39
CA GLY A 121 -3.22 14.71 12.64
C GLY A 121 -4.07 13.48 12.33
N LYS A 122 -5.22 13.65 11.69
CA LYS A 122 -6.09 12.55 11.24
C LYS A 122 -5.76 12.17 9.80
N ASN A 123 -5.92 10.90 9.44
CA ASN A 123 -5.84 10.49 8.05
C ASN A 123 -7.17 10.75 7.33
N PHE A 124 -7.09 10.98 6.02
CA PHE A 124 -8.26 11.08 5.15
C PHE A 124 -8.15 10.08 4.00
N ILE A 125 -9.19 9.29 3.79
CA ILE A 125 -9.29 8.35 2.68
C ILE A 125 -10.62 8.61 2.00
N SER A 126 -10.62 8.78 0.68
CA SER A 126 -11.88 8.99 -0.06
C SER A 126 -12.80 7.78 0.12
N PRO A 127 -14.14 7.99 0.21
CA PRO A 127 -15.11 6.91 0.46
C PRO A 127 -14.99 5.76 -0.53
N ALA A 128 -14.74 6.05 -1.80
CA ALA A 128 -14.59 5.03 -2.84
C ALA A 128 -13.41 4.06 -2.57
N ILE A 129 -12.28 4.58 -2.07
CA ILE A 129 -11.13 3.75 -1.69
C ILE A 129 -11.41 3.01 -0.38
N SER A 130 -12.05 3.66 0.59
CA SER A 130 -12.44 3.02 1.86
C SER A 130 -13.33 1.81 1.62
N ASN A 131 -14.33 1.92 0.74
CA ASN A 131 -15.21 0.82 0.38
C ASN A 131 -14.44 -0.33 -0.30
N LEU A 132 -13.55 -0.01 -1.25
CA LEU A 132 -12.73 -1.00 -1.94
C LEU A 132 -11.81 -1.77 -0.98
N ILE A 133 -11.23 -1.08 -0.01
CA ILE A 133 -10.38 -1.72 1.02
C ILE A 133 -11.22 -2.62 1.91
N ALA A 134 -12.40 -2.15 2.33
CA ALA A 134 -13.32 -2.93 3.16
C ALA A 134 -13.78 -4.20 2.44
N GLU A 135 -14.15 -4.10 1.16
CA GLU A 135 -14.50 -5.28 0.34
C GLU A 135 -13.33 -6.26 0.19
N GLN A 136 -12.12 -5.76 -0.05
CA GLN A 136 -10.94 -6.64 -0.13
C GLN A 136 -10.65 -7.31 1.22
N TYR A 137 -10.83 -6.60 2.32
CA TYR A 137 -10.63 -7.15 3.66
C TYR A 137 -11.66 -8.25 3.96
N VAL A 138 -12.95 -8.03 3.64
CA VAL A 138 -13.99 -9.06 3.78
C VAL A 138 -13.66 -10.28 2.92
N ARG A 139 -13.29 -10.08 1.65
CA ARG A 139 -12.88 -11.20 0.76
C ARG A 139 -11.65 -11.96 1.29
N SER A 140 -10.72 -11.28 1.94
CA SER A 140 -9.57 -11.95 2.56
C SER A 140 -9.98 -12.76 3.79
N MET A 141 -10.93 -12.26 4.59
CA MET A 141 -11.49 -13.01 5.73
C MET A 141 -12.24 -14.27 5.27
N ASP A 142 -13.02 -14.17 4.19
CA ASP A 142 -13.70 -15.32 3.60
C ASP A 142 -12.68 -16.38 3.09
N GLN A 143 -11.55 -15.94 2.57
CA GLN A 143 -10.46 -16.84 2.14
C GLN A 143 -9.65 -17.39 3.32
N GLU A 144 -9.51 -16.65 4.41
CA GLU A 144 -8.86 -17.13 5.65
C GLU A 144 -9.77 -18.05 6.46
N GLY A 145 -11.09 -17.85 6.43
CA GLY A 145 -12.07 -18.70 7.08
C GLY A 145 -12.10 -20.13 6.54
N ASP A 146 -11.74 -20.31 5.27
CA ASP A 146 -11.76 -21.61 4.58
C ASP A 146 -10.38 -22.32 4.59
N THR A 147 -9.32 -21.69 5.11
CA THR A 147 -8.00 -22.35 5.20
C THR A 147 -7.86 -23.06 6.55
N PRO A 148 -7.79 -24.39 6.56
CA PRO A 148 -7.67 -25.17 7.78
C PRO A 148 -6.52 -24.71 8.68
N SER A 149 -6.70 -24.88 10.00
CA SER A 149 -5.63 -24.59 10.97
C SER A 149 -4.42 -25.49 10.75
N LEU A 150 -3.21 -25.00 11.08
CA LEU A 150 -2.01 -25.84 11.15
C LEU A 150 -2.17 -27.03 12.11
N GLU A 151 -3.13 -26.98 13.02
CA GLU A 151 -3.38 -28.04 14.02
C GLU A 151 -3.85 -29.34 13.39
N ILE A 152 -4.47 -29.33 12.21
CA ILE A 152 -4.86 -30.55 11.49
C ILE A 152 -3.65 -31.31 10.91
N LEU A 153 -2.48 -30.68 10.86
CA LEU A 153 -1.27 -31.29 10.35
C LEU A 153 -0.49 -32.00 11.46
N THR A 154 -0.03 -33.19 11.17
CA THR A 154 0.92 -33.90 12.03
C THR A 154 2.24 -33.14 12.14
N SER A 155 3.03 -33.42 13.17
CA SER A 155 4.37 -32.83 13.34
C SER A 155 5.26 -33.04 12.11
N ARG A 156 5.13 -34.21 11.46
CA ARG A 156 5.88 -34.54 10.25
C ARG A 156 5.43 -33.71 9.04
N GLU A 157 4.14 -33.51 8.87
CA GLU A 157 3.58 -32.67 7.81
C GLU A 157 3.96 -31.21 8.00
N LYS A 158 3.95 -30.70 9.23
CA LYS A 158 4.42 -29.34 9.55
C LYS A 158 5.89 -29.15 9.21
N GLU A 159 6.74 -30.13 9.51
CA GLU A 159 8.17 -30.09 9.21
C GLU A 159 8.42 -30.06 7.68
N ILE A 160 7.71 -30.91 6.93
CA ILE A 160 7.80 -30.93 5.46
C ILE A 160 7.30 -29.60 4.87
N LEU A 161 6.16 -29.08 5.35
CA LEU A 161 5.60 -27.82 4.90
C LEU A 161 6.57 -26.66 5.12
N ARG A 162 7.23 -26.58 6.27
CA ARG A 162 8.26 -25.55 6.55
C ARG A 162 9.40 -25.63 5.54
N ARG A 163 9.94 -26.82 5.25
CA ARG A 163 11.02 -26.98 4.28
C ARG A 163 10.62 -26.64 2.84
N ILE A 164 9.35 -26.89 2.49
CA ILE A 164 8.79 -26.47 1.21
C ILE A 164 8.73 -24.95 1.13
N ALA A 165 8.30 -24.31 2.20
CA ALA A 165 8.21 -22.87 2.31
C ALA A 165 9.60 -22.18 2.25
N ASP A 166 10.63 -22.83 2.82
CA ASP A 166 12.05 -22.44 2.69
C ASP A 166 12.62 -22.64 1.28
N GLY A 167 11.82 -23.07 0.31
CA GLY A 167 12.25 -23.27 -1.07
C GLY A 167 13.12 -24.53 -1.30
N LYS A 168 13.15 -25.50 -0.37
CA LYS A 168 13.97 -26.69 -0.50
C LYS A 168 13.41 -27.64 -1.55
N ALA A 169 14.27 -28.14 -2.44
CA ALA A 169 13.90 -29.17 -3.41
C ALA A 169 13.57 -30.50 -2.74
N ASN A 170 12.69 -31.31 -3.33
CA ASN A 170 12.26 -32.61 -2.80
C ASN A 170 13.46 -33.52 -2.43
N LYS A 171 14.53 -33.52 -3.22
CA LYS A 171 15.76 -34.25 -2.94
C LYS A 171 16.42 -33.86 -1.61
N ASN A 172 16.48 -32.55 -1.36
CA ASN A 172 17.08 -32.00 -0.12
C ASN A 172 16.20 -32.30 1.10
N ILE A 173 14.88 -32.23 0.93
CA ILE A 173 13.91 -32.59 1.98
C ILE A 173 14.03 -34.07 2.31
N ALA A 174 14.06 -34.93 1.31
CA ALA A 174 14.20 -36.38 1.46
C ALA A 174 15.48 -36.76 2.22
N ALA A 175 16.61 -36.19 1.82
CA ALA A 175 17.90 -36.40 2.49
C ALA A 175 17.88 -35.93 3.95
N ALA A 176 17.39 -34.72 4.23
CA ALA A 176 17.34 -34.16 5.57
C ALA A 176 16.41 -34.94 6.52
N LEU A 177 15.35 -35.54 5.97
CA LEU A 177 14.33 -36.28 6.74
C LEU A 177 14.56 -37.79 6.73
N LYS A 178 15.61 -38.27 6.03
CA LYS A 178 15.95 -39.70 5.86
C LYS A 178 14.79 -40.54 5.30
N ILE A 179 14.08 -40.00 4.30
CA ILE A 179 12.96 -40.67 3.59
C ILE A 179 13.20 -40.65 2.08
N SER A 180 12.40 -41.36 1.31
CA SER A 180 12.49 -41.36 -0.15
C SER A 180 11.91 -40.06 -0.73
N ILE A 181 12.38 -39.67 -1.95
CA ILE A 181 11.80 -38.54 -2.68
C ILE A 181 10.29 -38.78 -2.93
N ARG A 182 9.92 -40.02 -3.27
CA ARG A 182 8.52 -40.42 -3.47
C ARG A 182 7.68 -40.20 -2.22
N THR A 183 8.24 -40.46 -1.04
CA THR A 183 7.56 -40.19 0.24
C THR A 183 7.32 -38.69 0.46
N VAL A 184 8.27 -37.85 0.07
CA VAL A 184 8.10 -36.37 0.11
C VAL A 184 6.99 -35.93 -0.83
N GLU A 185 6.92 -36.48 -2.05
CA GLU A 185 5.87 -36.18 -3.02
C GLU A 185 4.48 -36.61 -2.51
N THR A 186 4.39 -37.78 -1.89
CA THR A 186 3.16 -38.23 -1.24
C THR A 186 2.71 -37.27 -0.13
N HIS A 187 3.64 -36.84 0.72
CA HIS A 187 3.32 -35.85 1.76
C HIS A 187 2.87 -34.51 1.18
N ARG A 188 3.46 -34.05 0.08
CA ARG A 188 3.01 -32.81 -0.60
C ARG A 188 1.59 -32.95 -1.12
N SER A 189 1.24 -34.07 -1.73
CA SER A 189 -0.12 -34.34 -2.20
C SER A 189 -1.12 -34.39 -1.07
N HIS A 190 -0.77 -35.05 0.04
CA HIS A 190 -1.62 -35.10 1.24
C HIS A 190 -1.78 -33.73 1.88
N LEU A 191 -0.73 -32.91 1.94
CA LEU A 191 -0.80 -31.52 2.42
C LEU A 191 -1.76 -30.68 1.59
N ILE A 192 -1.67 -30.78 0.25
CA ILE A 192 -2.57 -30.08 -0.65
C ILE A 192 -4.02 -30.50 -0.38
N GLN A 193 -4.28 -31.78 -0.28
CA GLN A 193 -5.62 -32.31 -0.01
C GLN A 193 -6.17 -31.90 1.36
N LYS A 194 -5.38 -32.08 2.43
CA LYS A 194 -5.79 -31.75 3.80
C LYS A 194 -6.06 -30.25 3.99
N LEU A 195 -5.28 -29.41 3.30
CA LEU A 195 -5.38 -27.96 3.39
C LEU A 195 -6.37 -27.37 2.37
N GLY A 196 -7.04 -28.20 1.56
CA GLY A 196 -7.98 -27.72 0.54
C GLY A 196 -7.34 -26.85 -0.56
N LEU A 197 -6.02 -26.98 -0.76
CA LEU A 197 -5.28 -26.15 -1.70
C LEU A 197 -5.39 -26.69 -3.14
N LYS A 198 -5.28 -25.81 -4.13
CA LYS A 198 -5.42 -26.19 -5.54
C LYS A 198 -4.10 -26.51 -6.24
N THR A 199 -3.00 -25.94 -5.76
CA THR A 199 -1.70 -26.03 -6.43
C THR A 199 -0.54 -26.21 -5.44
N PRO A 200 0.59 -26.80 -5.84
CA PRO A 200 1.80 -26.87 -5.01
C PRO A 200 2.33 -25.50 -4.57
N ALA A 201 2.18 -24.46 -5.40
CA ALA A 201 2.59 -23.09 -5.06
C ALA A 201 1.76 -22.50 -3.91
N SER A 202 0.52 -22.95 -3.74
CA SER A 202 -0.36 -22.53 -2.65
C SER A 202 0.16 -22.98 -1.28
N LEU A 203 0.97 -24.05 -1.20
CA LEU A 203 1.59 -24.49 0.06
C LEU A 203 2.54 -23.41 0.64
N VAL A 204 3.31 -22.76 -0.20
CA VAL A 204 4.23 -21.69 0.22
C VAL A 204 3.43 -20.49 0.74
N LYS A 205 2.42 -20.04 -0.01
CA LYS A 205 1.54 -18.94 0.42
C LYS A 205 0.84 -19.24 1.74
N TYR A 206 0.34 -20.47 1.90
CA TYR A 206 -0.30 -20.92 3.13
C TYR A 206 0.68 -20.90 4.32
N ALA A 207 1.91 -21.41 4.15
CA ALA A 207 2.90 -21.42 5.22
C ALA A 207 3.28 -20.00 5.69
N ILE A 208 3.42 -19.05 4.74
CA ILE A 208 3.67 -17.62 5.03
C ILE A 208 2.48 -17.01 5.78
N SER A 209 1.24 -17.24 5.31
CA SER A 209 0.03 -16.67 5.94
C SER A 209 -0.20 -17.17 7.37
N LYS A 210 0.29 -18.36 7.69
CA LYS A 210 0.20 -18.96 9.05
C LYS A 210 1.45 -18.69 9.91
N GLY A 211 2.40 -17.86 9.45
CA GLY A 211 3.60 -17.51 10.21
C GLY A 211 4.55 -18.68 10.48
N LEU A 212 4.61 -19.66 9.55
CA LEU A 212 5.46 -20.83 9.71
C LEU A 212 6.93 -20.52 9.35
N ILE A 213 7.12 -19.49 8.54
CA ILE A 213 8.40 -18.89 8.16
C ILE A 213 8.28 -17.36 8.13
#